data_8ae25333c4402138ef1361c1759860c1
#
_entry.id   8ae25333c4402138ef1361c1759860c1
#
_cell.length_a   1.000
_cell.length_b   1.000
_cell.length_c   1.000
_cell.angle_alpha   90.00
_cell.angle_beta   90.00
_cell.angle_gamma   90.00
#
_symmetry.space_group_name_H-M   'P 1'
#
loop_
_entity.id
_entity.type
_entity.pdbx_description
1 polymer ?
#
loop_
_entity_poly.entity_id
_entity_poly.type
_entity_poly.pdbx_seq_one_letter_code
_entity_poly.pdbx_strand_id
1 'polypeptide(L)'
;QRQMCIRDRNMTPDSFYDGGKFNTNDSSIERVENMVKEGASIIDIGGCSTRPGSDSISLEEEWDRIKFIVKESVNRFPKKIISVDTYRSEIAQRALSEGVHLINDISGGSYDSKMFDVISDNKIPYVLMHLRGTPKDMMSKTDYNDLMVDIMSYFRKKIDKLKSLGINDIILDPGFGLSL
;
A
#
# COMPACT_ATOMS: atom_id res chain seq x y z
N GLN A 1 15.17 21.98 -4.38
CA GLN A 1 14.83 20.85 -3.50
C GLN A 1 13.31 20.73 -3.49
N ARG A 2 12.75 19.76 -4.22
CA ARG A 2 11.34 19.42 -4.12
C ARG A 2 11.19 18.49 -2.91
N GLN A 3 10.60 18.98 -1.84
CA GLN A 3 10.14 18.14 -0.76
C GLN A 3 9.04 17.23 -1.29
N MET A 4 9.34 15.92 -1.34
CA MET A 4 8.36 14.89 -1.60
C MET A 4 7.59 14.72 -0.29
N CYS A 5 6.43 15.39 -0.16
CA CYS A 5 5.50 15.16 0.94
C CYS A 5 4.70 13.92 0.60
N ILE A 6 5.17 12.76 1.04
CA ILE A 6 4.32 11.58 1.21
C ILE A 6 3.52 11.87 2.47
N ARG A 7 2.30 12.36 2.35
CA ARG A 7 1.34 12.34 3.44
C ARG A 7 0.62 11.00 3.37
N ASP A 8 1.19 10.02 4.05
CA ASP A 8 0.53 8.76 4.33
C ASP A 8 -0.71 9.02 5.21
N ARG A 9 -1.84 9.20 4.56
CA ARG A 9 -3.13 9.00 5.19
C ARG A 9 -3.76 7.79 4.52
N ASN A 10 -3.43 6.64 5.07
CA ASN A 10 -4.04 5.37 4.71
C ASN A 10 -5.55 5.47 4.90
N MET A 11 -6.29 5.29 3.81
CA MET A 11 -7.76 5.28 3.82
C MET A 11 -8.23 3.88 4.16
N THR A 12 -8.05 3.46 5.42
CA THR A 12 -8.65 2.22 5.92
C THR A 12 -10.10 2.47 6.35
N PRO A 13 -10.98 1.45 6.31
CA PRO A 13 -12.37 1.54 6.76
C PRO A 13 -12.53 2.06 8.19
N ASP A 14 -11.57 1.80 9.08
CA ASP A 14 -11.55 2.33 10.45
C ASP A 14 -11.46 3.86 10.51
N SER A 15 -11.03 4.51 9.43
CA SER A 15 -11.07 5.96 9.30
C SER A 15 -12.44 6.48 8.87
N PHE A 16 -13.36 5.60 8.44
CA PHE A 16 -14.72 5.92 7.98
C PHE A 16 -15.80 5.48 8.97
N TYR A 17 -15.45 4.69 10.02
CA TYR A 17 -16.41 4.14 10.97
C TYR A 17 -16.66 5.09 12.13
N ASP A 18 -17.20 6.28 11.85
CA ASP A 18 -17.95 7.06 12.81
C ASP A 18 -19.44 6.73 12.63
N GLY A 19 -19.88 5.67 13.31
CA GLY A 19 -21.26 5.42 13.68
C GLY A 19 -22.32 5.63 12.59
N GLY A 20 -22.26 4.88 11.50
CA GLY A 20 -23.37 4.56 10.60
C GLY A 20 -24.41 5.65 10.36
N LYS A 21 -24.23 6.53 9.36
CA LYS A 21 -25.35 7.27 8.74
C LYS A 21 -25.01 8.12 7.50
N PHE A 22 -23.86 7.99 6.84
CA PHE A 22 -23.64 8.75 5.60
C PHE A 22 -23.12 7.84 4.47
N ASN A 23 -23.52 8.17 3.24
CA ASN A 23 -23.17 7.53 1.99
C ASN A 23 -21.64 7.37 1.91
N THR A 24 -21.14 6.19 2.23
CA THR A 24 -19.69 5.91 2.43
C THR A 24 -18.85 6.27 1.20
N ASN A 25 -19.45 6.23 0.02
CA ASN A 25 -18.79 6.54 -1.25
C ASN A 25 -18.56 8.05 -1.43
N ASP A 26 -19.56 8.89 -1.12
CA ASP A 26 -19.43 10.34 -1.28
C ASP A 26 -18.43 10.94 -0.28
N SER A 27 -18.45 10.46 0.96
CA SER A 27 -17.48 10.89 1.98
C SER A 27 -16.04 10.45 1.66
N SER A 28 -15.87 9.30 1.01
CA SER A 28 -14.57 8.81 0.60
C SER A 28 -13.95 9.67 -0.49
N ILE A 29 -14.73 10.03 -1.52
CA ILE A 29 -14.22 10.88 -2.60
C ILE A 29 -13.98 12.32 -2.14
N GLU A 30 -14.83 12.87 -1.27
CA GLU A 30 -14.62 14.19 -0.67
C GLU A 30 -13.29 14.25 0.11
N ARG A 31 -12.96 13.17 0.82
CA ARG A 31 -11.67 13.06 1.50
C ARG A 31 -10.50 13.08 0.53
N VAL A 32 -10.58 12.35 -0.59
CA VAL A 32 -9.56 12.41 -1.64
C VAL A 32 -9.43 13.82 -2.21
N GLU A 33 -10.55 14.50 -2.48
CA GLU A 33 -10.54 15.89 -2.94
C GLU A 33 -9.82 16.82 -1.96
N ASN A 34 -10.07 16.66 -0.66
CA ASN A 34 -9.40 17.45 0.36
C ASN A 34 -7.90 17.17 0.41
N MET A 35 -7.46 15.90 0.31
CA MET A 35 -6.04 15.54 0.21
C MET A 35 -5.38 16.18 -1.02
N VAL A 36 -6.07 16.19 -2.15
CA VAL A 36 -5.60 16.84 -3.39
C VAL A 36 -5.49 18.35 -3.21
N LYS A 37 -6.48 19.01 -2.60
CA LYS A 37 -6.46 20.46 -2.28
C LYS A 37 -5.32 20.81 -1.31
N GLU A 38 -5.03 19.94 -0.35
CA GLU A 38 -3.91 20.08 0.60
C GLU A 38 -2.55 19.81 -0.04
N GLY A 39 -2.49 19.43 -1.32
CA GLY A 39 -1.27 19.29 -2.08
C GLY A 39 -0.68 17.87 -2.09
N ALA A 40 -1.43 16.83 -1.73
CA ALA A 40 -0.97 15.45 -1.87
C ALA A 40 -0.55 15.15 -3.31
N SER A 41 0.61 14.53 -3.49
CA SER A 41 1.12 14.07 -4.79
C SER A 41 0.78 12.62 -5.06
N ILE A 42 0.70 11.82 -4.00
CA ILE A 42 0.33 10.40 -4.02
C ILE A 42 -0.87 10.24 -3.09
N ILE A 43 -1.87 9.48 -3.53
CA ILE A 43 -3.05 9.10 -2.77
C ILE A 43 -3.01 7.59 -2.65
N ASP A 44 -2.87 7.10 -1.41
CA ASP A 44 -2.75 5.69 -1.10
C ASP A 44 -4.08 5.16 -0.54
N ILE A 45 -4.63 4.13 -1.16
CA ILE A 45 -5.96 3.58 -0.88
C ILE A 45 -5.81 2.13 -0.42
N GLY A 46 -6.26 1.82 0.80
CA GLY A 46 -6.23 0.47 1.36
C GLY A 46 -7.60 -0.01 1.82
N GLY A 47 -7.92 -1.28 1.53
CA GLY A 47 -9.18 -1.93 1.92
C GLY A 47 -9.09 -2.75 3.19
N CYS A 48 -7.88 -3.11 3.59
CA CYS A 48 -7.60 -3.96 4.74
C CYS A 48 -6.82 -3.18 5.80
N SER A 49 -7.25 -3.26 7.06
CA SER A 49 -6.46 -2.69 8.16
C SER A 49 -5.28 -3.59 8.45
N THR A 50 -4.09 -3.00 8.47
CA THR A 50 -2.84 -3.68 8.82
C THR A 50 -2.47 -3.52 10.29
N ARG A 51 -3.37 -2.92 11.09
CA ARG A 51 -3.16 -2.75 12.52
C ARG A 51 -3.14 -4.10 13.25
N PRO A 52 -2.29 -4.26 14.28
CA PRO A 52 -2.32 -5.46 15.11
C PRO A 52 -3.72 -5.73 15.67
N GLY A 53 -4.20 -6.98 15.47
CA GLY A 53 -5.52 -7.39 15.98
C GLY A 53 -6.71 -7.08 15.07
N SER A 54 -6.49 -6.51 13.88
CA SER A 54 -7.57 -6.39 12.89
C SER A 54 -8.00 -7.76 12.36
N ASP A 55 -9.32 -7.93 12.15
CA ASP A 55 -9.86 -9.14 11.55
C ASP A 55 -9.42 -9.27 10.09
N SER A 56 -9.13 -10.51 9.68
CA SER A 56 -8.86 -10.81 8.29
C SER A 56 -10.18 -10.78 7.51
N ILE A 57 -10.23 -9.94 6.48
CA ILE A 57 -11.36 -9.88 5.56
C ILE A 57 -11.13 -10.76 4.34
N SER A 58 -12.21 -11.15 3.66
CA SER A 58 -12.11 -11.87 2.40
C SER A 58 -11.52 -10.98 1.30
N LEU A 59 -11.05 -11.59 0.21
CA LEU A 59 -10.54 -10.88 -0.95
C LEU A 59 -11.64 -10.03 -1.60
N GLU A 60 -12.84 -10.59 -1.76
CA GLU A 60 -13.96 -9.86 -2.35
C GLU A 60 -14.40 -8.69 -1.47
N GLU A 61 -14.40 -8.86 -0.16
CA GLU A 61 -14.70 -7.76 0.76
C GLU A 61 -13.66 -6.64 0.69
N GLU A 62 -12.37 -6.97 0.60
CA GLU A 62 -11.31 -5.97 0.42
C GLU A 62 -11.52 -5.19 -0.88
N TRP A 63 -11.78 -5.89 -1.99
CA TRP A 63 -12.03 -5.25 -3.28
C TRP A 63 -13.29 -4.38 -3.25
N ASP A 64 -14.39 -4.87 -2.70
CA ASP A 64 -15.65 -4.13 -2.59
C ASP A 64 -15.52 -2.82 -1.82
N ARG A 65 -14.64 -2.79 -0.81
CA ARG A 65 -14.35 -1.59 -0.03
C ARG A 65 -13.63 -0.50 -0.82
N ILE A 66 -12.75 -0.88 -1.76
CA ILE A 66 -11.87 0.09 -2.46
C ILE A 66 -12.24 0.34 -3.92
N LYS A 67 -12.94 -0.58 -4.59
CA LYS A 67 -13.19 -0.50 -6.04
C LYS A 67 -13.76 0.84 -6.50
N PHE A 68 -14.74 1.37 -5.75
CA PHE A 68 -15.38 2.64 -6.09
C PHE A 68 -14.38 3.80 -5.98
N ILE A 69 -13.70 3.91 -4.84
CA ILE A 69 -12.79 5.03 -4.59
C ILE A 69 -11.55 4.99 -5.50
N VAL A 70 -11.04 3.80 -5.82
CA VAL A 70 -9.95 3.60 -6.78
C VAL A 70 -10.37 4.14 -8.14
N LYS A 71 -11.49 3.67 -8.68
CA LYS A 71 -11.99 4.08 -9.99
C LYS A 71 -12.25 5.58 -10.09
N GLU A 72 -12.94 6.14 -9.09
CA GLU A 72 -13.23 7.58 -9.06
C GLU A 72 -11.95 8.41 -8.91
N SER A 73 -10.98 7.97 -8.11
CA SER A 73 -9.73 8.70 -7.92
C SER A 73 -8.89 8.73 -9.20
N VAL A 74 -8.76 7.62 -9.91
CA VAL A 74 -8.06 7.55 -11.20
C VAL A 74 -8.71 8.49 -12.22
N ASN A 75 -10.04 8.48 -12.33
CA ASN A 75 -10.77 9.28 -13.31
C ASN A 75 -10.75 10.78 -12.99
N ARG A 76 -10.97 11.16 -11.73
CA ARG A 76 -11.09 12.57 -11.33
C ARG A 76 -9.75 13.28 -11.17
N PHE A 77 -8.69 12.54 -10.85
CA PHE A 77 -7.38 13.13 -10.56
C PHE A 77 -6.25 12.59 -11.45
N PRO A 78 -6.34 12.73 -12.79
CA PRO A 78 -5.40 12.14 -13.75
C PRO A 78 -3.95 12.67 -13.65
N LYS A 79 -3.73 13.73 -12.84
CA LYS A 79 -2.40 14.29 -12.56
C LYS A 79 -1.81 13.83 -11.24
N LYS A 80 -2.52 12.97 -10.50
CA LYS A 80 -2.07 12.43 -9.23
C LYS A 80 -1.67 10.97 -9.37
N ILE A 81 -0.73 10.54 -8.55
CA ILE A 81 -0.39 9.14 -8.46
C ILE A 81 -1.40 8.49 -7.50
N ILE A 82 -2.14 7.52 -8.02
CA ILE A 82 -3.03 6.70 -7.20
C ILE A 82 -2.28 5.41 -6.89
N SER A 83 -2.15 5.13 -5.61
CA SER A 83 -1.53 3.94 -5.03
C SER A 83 -2.57 3.06 -4.37
N VAL A 84 -2.36 1.75 -4.37
CA VAL A 84 -3.17 0.81 -3.59
C VAL A 84 -2.30 0.06 -2.60
N ASP A 85 -2.69 0.15 -1.31
CA ASP A 85 -2.08 -0.58 -0.20
C ASP A 85 -2.71 -1.96 -0.10
N THR A 86 -1.98 -2.96 -0.55
CA THR A 86 -2.39 -4.36 -0.45
C THR A 86 -1.20 -5.31 -0.54
N TYR A 87 -1.26 -6.41 0.20
CA TYR A 87 -0.32 -7.53 0.09
C TYR A 87 -0.86 -8.68 -0.77
N ARG A 88 -2.06 -8.53 -1.37
CA ARG A 88 -2.69 -9.56 -2.20
C ARG A 88 -2.51 -9.25 -3.66
N SER A 89 -1.87 -10.15 -4.39
CA SER A 89 -1.60 -10.00 -5.82
C SER A 89 -2.86 -9.84 -6.67
N GLU A 90 -3.96 -10.49 -6.28
CA GLU A 90 -5.22 -10.39 -7.01
C GLU A 90 -5.88 -9.01 -6.83
N ILE A 91 -5.81 -8.42 -5.64
CA ILE A 91 -6.28 -7.04 -5.42
C ILE A 91 -5.40 -6.07 -6.22
N ALA A 92 -4.09 -6.25 -6.20
CA ALA A 92 -3.16 -5.46 -7.00
C ALA A 92 -3.52 -5.54 -8.49
N GLN A 93 -3.74 -6.74 -9.04
CA GLN A 93 -4.10 -6.92 -10.45
C GLN A 93 -5.43 -6.24 -10.80
N ARG A 94 -6.45 -6.35 -9.95
CA ARG A 94 -7.75 -5.66 -10.14
C ARG A 94 -7.57 -4.14 -10.14
N ALA A 95 -6.81 -3.60 -9.18
CA ALA A 95 -6.53 -2.18 -9.08
C ALA A 95 -5.76 -1.64 -10.30
N LEU A 96 -4.77 -2.38 -10.78
CA LEU A 96 -4.03 -2.04 -11.99
C LEU A 96 -4.92 -2.01 -13.24
N SER A 97 -5.89 -2.91 -13.32
CA SER A 97 -6.88 -2.91 -14.42
C SER A 97 -7.78 -1.67 -14.40
N GLU A 98 -7.95 -1.01 -13.26
CA GLU A 98 -8.66 0.29 -13.14
C GLU A 98 -7.74 1.50 -13.38
N GLY A 99 -6.44 1.29 -13.64
CA GLY A 99 -5.48 2.35 -13.97
C GLY A 99 -4.69 2.89 -12.78
N VAL A 100 -4.54 2.14 -11.70
CA VAL A 100 -3.68 2.49 -10.56
C VAL A 100 -2.21 2.56 -11.02
N HIS A 101 -1.44 3.46 -10.42
CA HIS A 101 -0.09 3.81 -10.85
C HIS A 101 1.02 3.18 -9.99
N LEU A 102 0.69 2.69 -8.79
CA LEU A 102 1.65 2.25 -7.79
C LEU A 102 1.00 1.21 -6.89
N ILE A 103 1.72 0.16 -6.53
CA ILE A 103 1.31 -0.78 -5.47
C ILE A 103 2.20 -0.57 -4.26
N ASN A 104 1.56 -0.37 -3.10
CA ASN A 104 2.18 -0.29 -1.79
C ASN A 104 1.94 -1.63 -1.07
N ASP A 105 3.02 -2.39 -0.81
CA ASP A 105 2.92 -3.70 -0.17
C ASP A 105 3.74 -3.76 1.11
N ILE A 106 3.05 -3.69 2.23
CA ILE A 106 3.66 -3.75 3.56
C ILE A 106 4.41 -5.06 3.83
N SER A 107 4.07 -6.14 3.11
CA SER A 107 4.71 -7.45 3.28
C SER A 107 6.00 -7.59 2.47
N GLY A 108 6.26 -6.65 1.55
CA GLY A 108 7.38 -6.73 0.61
C GLY A 108 7.36 -8.02 -0.21
N GLY A 109 6.19 -8.48 -0.63
CA GLY A 109 5.98 -9.71 -1.40
C GLY A 109 6.18 -10.99 -0.58
N SER A 110 6.08 -10.92 0.75
CA SER A 110 6.28 -12.09 1.60
C SER A 110 5.00 -12.87 1.87
N TYR A 111 3.83 -12.24 1.76
CA TYR A 111 2.54 -12.87 2.05
C TYR A 111 1.88 -13.48 0.81
N ASP A 112 2.18 -12.95 -0.37
CA ASP A 112 1.69 -13.48 -1.63
C ASP A 112 2.84 -13.63 -2.64
N SER A 113 3.19 -14.87 -2.95
CA SER A 113 4.31 -15.18 -3.86
C SER A 113 4.11 -14.71 -5.29
N LYS A 114 2.86 -14.42 -5.70
CA LYS A 114 2.51 -13.94 -7.05
C LYS A 114 2.61 -12.42 -7.18
N MET A 115 2.80 -11.67 -6.07
CA MET A 115 2.87 -10.22 -6.11
C MET A 115 3.92 -9.71 -7.10
N PHE A 116 5.13 -10.26 -7.04
CA PHE A 116 6.20 -9.80 -7.92
C PHE A 116 5.97 -10.12 -9.39
N ASP A 117 5.25 -11.20 -9.70
CA ASP A 117 4.85 -11.51 -11.07
C ASP A 117 3.87 -10.46 -11.59
N VAL A 118 2.84 -10.12 -10.81
CA VAL A 118 1.88 -9.05 -11.14
C VAL A 118 2.58 -7.71 -11.39
N ILE A 119 3.52 -7.32 -10.52
CA ILE A 119 4.27 -6.05 -10.68
C ILE A 119 5.12 -6.08 -11.95
N SER A 120 5.81 -7.20 -12.23
CA SER A 120 6.63 -7.39 -13.41
C SER A 120 5.83 -7.32 -14.70
N ASP A 121 4.71 -8.02 -14.77
CA ASP A 121 3.86 -8.09 -15.96
C ASP A 121 3.26 -6.73 -16.31
N ASN A 122 2.93 -5.93 -15.31
CA ASN A 122 2.34 -4.61 -15.48
C ASN A 122 3.38 -3.47 -15.55
N LYS A 123 4.66 -3.74 -15.27
CA LYS A 123 5.78 -2.77 -15.33
C LYS A 123 5.53 -1.49 -14.55
N ILE A 124 5.01 -1.60 -13.35
CA ILE A 124 4.65 -0.45 -12.51
C ILE A 124 5.64 -0.26 -11.35
N PRO A 125 5.72 0.95 -10.78
CA PRO A 125 6.43 1.19 -9.54
C PRO A 125 5.86 0.37 -8.37
N TYR A 126 6.74 0.00 -7.45
CA TYR A 126 6.41 -0.82 -6.29
C TYR A 126 7.04 -0.27 -5.01
N VAL A 127 6.23 -0.11 -3.96
CA VAL A 127 6.74 0.21 -2.63
C VAL A 127 7.07 -1.10 -1.91
N LEU A 128 8.33 -1.29 -1.64
CA LEU A 128 8.89 -2.43 -0.93
C LEU A 128 9.10 -2.03 0.52
N MET A 129 8.21 -2.45 1.43
CA MET A 129 8.39 -2.19 2.85
C MET A 129 9.20 -3.30 3.52
N HIS A 130 10.04 -2.89 4.48
CA HIS A 130 10.67 -3.82 5.41
C HIS A 130 9.66 -4.19 6.51
N LEU A 131 9.43 -5.49 6.68
CA LEU A 131 8.61 -6.02 7.74
C LEU A 131 9.23 -7.30 8.32
N ARG A 132 9.29 -7.41 9.64
CA ARG A 132 9.64 -8.65 10.36
C ARG A 132 8.39 -9.25 10.98
N GLY A 133 8.11 -10.52 10.64
CA GLY A 133 6.94 -11.23 11.17
C GLY A 133 5.68 -11.00 10.36
N THR A 134 4.56 -10.99 11.06
CA THR A 134 3.20 -10.82 10.51
C THR A 134 2.52 -9.64 11.20
N PRO A 135 1.40 -9.11 10.71
CA PRO A 135 0.65 -8.06 11.40
C PRO A 135 0.30 -8.39 12.85
N LYS A 136 0.25 -9.68 13.21
CA LYS A 136 -0.07 -10.11 14.58
C LYS A 136 1.11 -10.03 15.53
N ASP A 137 2.34 -10.18 15.03
CA ASP A 137 3.56 -10.31 15.87
C ASP A 137 4.67 -9.31 15.52
N MET A 138 4.52 -8.48 14.49
CA MET A 138 5.53 -7.53 14.04
C MET A 138 6.00 -6.56 15.13
N MET A 139 5.08 -6.09 15.99
CA MET A 139 5.40 -5.17 17.08
C MET A 139 6.28 -5.79 18.18
N SER A 140 6.36 -7.13 18.25
CA SER A 140 7.21 -7.85 19.20
C SER A 140 8.56 -8.28 18.62
N LYS A 141 8.80 -8.06 17.33
CA LYS A 141 10.01 -8.49 16.62
C LYS A 141 10.97 -7.34 16.35
N THR A 142 11.23 -6.54 17.39
CA THR A 142 12.12 -5.37 17.34
C THR A 142 13.56 -5.65 17.79
N ASP A 143 13.88 -6.90 18.13
CA ASP A 143 15.25 -7.31 18.49
C ASP A 143 16.12 -7.45 17.24
N TYR A 144 17.02 -6.49 17.04
CA TYR A 144 18.01 -6.47 15.97
C TYR A 144 19.43 -6.61 16.57
N ASN A 145 20.28 -7.41 15.99
CA ASN A 145 21.71 -7.42 16.33
C ASN A 145 22.38 -6.12 15.83
N ASP A 146 22.11 -5.76 14.59
CA ASP A 146 22.46 -4.48 13.97
C ASP A 146 21.32 -4.09 13.03
N LEU A 147 20.55 -3.08 13.44
CA LEU A 147 19.36 -2.63 12.75
C LEU A 147 19.64 -2.28 11.27
N MET A 148 20.73 -1.52 11.05
CA MET A 148 21.05 -1.05 9.69
C MET A 148 21.49 -2.21 8.80
N VAL A 149 22.32 -3.10 9.31
CA VAL A 149 22.79 -4.28 8.57
C VAL A 149 21.62 -5.20 8.21
N ASP A 150 20.72 -5.43 9.15
CA ASP A 150 19.55 -6.30 8.94
C ASP A 150 18.61 -5.74 7.87
N ILE A 151 18.26 -4.44 7.97
CA ILE A 151 17.40 -3.75 7.00
C ILE A 151 18.05 -3.73 5.61
N MET A 152 19.33 -3.38 5.52
CA MET A 152 20.06 -3.35 4.25
C MET A 152 20.15 -4.75 3.61
N SER A 153 20.35 -5.78 4.42
CA SER A 153 20.39 -7.16 3.94
C SER A 153 19.03 -7.62 3.43
N TYR A 154 17.95 -7.25 4.11
CA TYR A 154 16.58 -7.51 3.66
C TYR A 154 16.31 -6.87 2.29
N PHE A 155 16.55 -5.56 2.19
CA PHE A 155 16.31 -4.83 0.94
C PHE A 155 17.17 -5.36 -0.19
N ARG A 156 18.46 -5.62 0.03
CA ARG A 156 19.35 -6.16 -0.99
C ARG A 156 18.77 -7.43 -1.62
N LYS A 157 18.39 -8.41 -0.79
CA LYS A 157 17.83 -9.69 -1.27
C LYS A 157 16.56 -9.49 -2.11
N LYS A 158 15.67 -8.60 -1.65
CA LYS A 158 14.40 -8.35 -2.34
C LYS A 158 14.60 -7.55 -3.63
N ILE A 159 15.48 -6.55 -3.61
CA ILE A 159 15.83 -5.74 -4.80
C ILE A 159 16.48 -6.63 -5.87
N ASP A 160 17.41 -7.50 -5.50
CA ASP A 160 18.05 -8.41 -6.46
C ASP A 160 17.00 -9.29 -7.14
N LYS A 161 16.03 -9.81 -6.39
CA LYS A 161 14.91 -10.58 -6.96
C LYS A 161 14.04 -9.73 -7.87
N LEU A 162 13.60 -8.54 -7.43
CA LEU A 162 12.76 -7.63 -8.23
C LEU A 162 13.46 -7.25 -9.54
N LYS A 163 14.74 -6.90 -9.49
CA LYS A 163 15.55 -6.58 -10.68
C LYS A 163 15.69 -7.75 -11.63
N SER A 164 15.84 -8.98 -11.12
CA SER A 164 15.89 -10.17 -11.97
C SER A 164 14.58 -10.42 -12.73
N LEU A 165 13.47 -9.88 -12.25
CA LEU A 165 12.15 -9.88 -12.91
C LEU A 165 11.91 -8.64 -13.78
N GLY A 166 12.92 -7.77 -13.94
CA GLY A 166 12.83 -6.55 -14.73
C GLY A 166 12.15 -5.37 -14.04
N ILE A 167 11.88 -5.45 -12.73
CA ILE A 167 11.28 -4.39 -11.94
C ILE A 167 12.39 -3.45 -11.47
N ASN A 168 12.38 -2.19 -11.94
CA ASN A 168 13.42 -1.20 -11.64
C ASN A 168 12.91 -0.02 -10.81
N ASP A 169 11.62 0.29 -10.89
CA ASP A 169 11.00 1.40 -10.17
C ASP A 169 10.55 0.94 -8.78
N ILE A 170 11.49 0.99 -7.82
CA ILE A 170 11.30 0.49 -6.46
C ILE A 170 11.45 1.64 -5.47
N ILE A 171 10.46 1.84 -4.62
CA ILE A 171 10.49 2.76 -3.49
C ILE A 171 10.74 1.91 -2.23
N LEU A 172 11.72 2.27 -1.43
CA LEU A 172 12.05 1.55 -0.19
C LEU A 172 11.40 2.24 0.99
N ASP A 173 10.63 1.46 1.77
CA ASP A 173 10.05 1.90 3.03
C ASP A 173 10.64 1.07 4.18
N PRO A 174 11.40 1.67 5.10
CA PRO A 174 11.97 0.94 6.23
C PRO A 174 10.94 0.46 7.25
N GLY A 175 9.68 0.91 7.18
CA GLY A 175 8.60 0.47 8.07
C GLY A 175 8.67 1.06 9.48
N PHE A 176 9.10 2.32 9.61
CA PHE A 176 9.14 3.00 10.90
C PHE A 176 7.78 3.02 11.60
N GLY A 177 7.78 2.62 12.88
CA GLY A 177 6.57 2.56 13.71
C GLY A 177 5.74 1.28 13.55
N LEU A 178 6.19 0.31 12.73
CA LEU A 178 5.56 -1.00 12.57
C LEU A 178 6.44 -2.14 13.07
N SER A 179 7.68 -2.22 12.61
CA SER A 179 8.64 -3.27 12.99
C SER A 179 10.03 -2.72 13.37
N LEU A 180 10.09 -1.41 13.58
CA LEU A 180 11.29 -0.68 14.00
C LEU A 180 11.00 0.17 15.23
#